data_91f7652f31366e2b012b2996e312b43f
#
_entry.id   91f7652f31366e2b012b2996e312b43f
#
_cell.length_a   1.000
_cell.length_b   1.000
_cell.length_c   1.000
_cell.angle_alpha   90.00
_cell.angle_beta   90.00
_cell.angle_gamma   90.00
#
_symmetry.space_group_name_H-M   'P 1'
#
loop_
_entity.id
_entity.type
_entity.pdbx_description
1 polymer ?
#
loop_
_entity_poly.entity_id
_entity_poly.type
_entity_poly.pdbx_seq_one_letter_code
_entity_poly.pdbx_strand_id
1 'polypeptide(L)'
;MLPFMERGNEGHRRCPVLITADTRLVEAVMRLAAAAAVDVEVVSDLEGARRLWASAPLIIVGADLARDLADGTPSRRAGVVLVGAGSVEGHESTSEIWREAVSIGAEHVVQLPDAGGWLIQRLGESADGPSRSGFVTAVTSATGGCGGSTLAASLALTAQAQSGRVLLIDGDPDGGGLDLLLGAEEASGIRWADLAAAQGRLSAATLDYALPHPGGVALLSHGRAGAVRVSGEAFSSVLGAGVRGYEQVFIDVPRSAWGSAPEMLELADRTILLVPGRVRGIAAAAAALPWLRETTKEIVIVIRSAPRGVAPREVERALGSPGLHVLPEQQQLATRADRGEPVLENDAYAKAVRALLADAMPVKASLA
;
A
#
# COMPACT_ATOMS: atom_id res chain seq x y z
N MET A 1 -19.97 42.51 8.56
CA MET A 1 -19.93 41.68 9.76
C MET A 1 -20.50 40.31 9.38
N LEU A 2 -19.62 39.42 8.90
CA LEU A 2 -19.95 38.05 8.45
C LEU A 2 -19.63 37.09 9.60
N PRO A 3 -20.47 36.09 9.89
CA PRO A 3 -20.25 35.19 11.02
C PRO A 3 -19.12 34.22 10.71
N PHE A 4 -18.25 34.06 11.69
CA PHE A 4 -17.19 33.07 11.78
C PHE A 4 -17.83 31.69 11.78
N MET A 5 -17.68 30.94 10.69
CA MET A 5 -18.05 29.52 10.67
C MET A 5 -17.00 28.78 11.51
N GLU A 6 -17.44 28.28 12.64
CA GLU A 6 -16.72 27.27 13.41
C GLU A 6 -16.46 26.05 12.53
N ARG A 7 -15.20 25.77 12.27
CA ARG A 7 -14.75 24.50 11.68
C ARG A 7 -15.00 23.41 12.71
N GLY A 8 -16.05 22.66 12.48
CA GLY A 8 -16.36 21.47 13.26
C GLY A 8 -15.24 20.43 13.15
N ASN A 9 -14.84 19.99 14.33
CA ASN A 9 -14.30 18.67 14.67
C ASN A 9 -13.26 18.07 13.69
N GLU A 10 -12.08 18.69 13.62
CA GLU A 10 -10.88 18.00 13.15
C GLU A 10 -10.61 16.84 14.11
N GLY A 11 -10.88 15.61 13.63
CA GLY A 11 -10.50 14.40 14.35
C GLY A 11 -9.04 14.51 14.75
N HIS A 12 -8.73 14.51 16.04
CA HIS A 12 -7.38 14.58 16.57
C HIS A 12 -6.55 13.50 15.89
N ARG A 13 -5.62 13.92 15.02
CA ARG A 13 -4.60 13.02 14.47
C ARG A 13 -3.87 12.42 15.65
N ARG A 14 -4.05 11.14 15.86
CA ARG A 14 -3.33 10.40 16.89
C ARG A 14 -1.86 10.33 16.46
N CYS A 15 -1.00 11.19 17.00
CA CYS A 15 0.43 11.16 16.73
C CYS A 15 1.19 10.33 17.78
N PRO A 16 2.37 9.78 17.46
CA PRO A 16 3.30 9.23 18.42
C PRO A 16 3.62 10.21 19.51
N VAL A 17 3.88 9.70 20.71
CA VAL A 17 4.24 10.52 21.88
C VAL A 17 5.65 10.15 22.35
N LEU A 18 6.50 11.14 22.51
CA LEU A 18 7.81 11.04 23.13
C LEU A 18 7.71 11.55 24.58
N ILE A 19 8.01 10.70 25.54
CA ILE A 19 8.01 11.01 26.97
C ILE A 19 9.44 11.06 27.48
N THR A 20 10.01 12.25 27.63
CA THR A 20 11.37 12.47 28.13
C THR A 20 11.57 13.93 28.53
N ALA A 21 12.42 14.16 29.53
CA ALA A 21 12.94 15.48 29.90
C ALA A 21 14.36 15.72 29.32
N ASP A 22 14.98 14.71 28.72
CA ASP A 22 16.30 14.84 28.11
C ASP A 22 16.21 15.54 26.75
N THR A 23 16.68 16.79 26.68
CA THR A 23 16.69 17.63 25.48
C THR A 23 17.50 17.02 24.32
N ARG A 24 18.56 16.25 24.62
CA ARG A 24 19.37 15.57 23.57
C ARG A 24 18.57 14.46 22.92
N LEU A 25 17.80 13.72 23.73
CA LEU A 25 16.93 12.68 23.22
C LEU A 25 15.78 13.28 22.41
N VAL A 26 15.19 14.40 22.85
CA VAL A 26 14.19 15.14 22.07
C VAL A 26 14.75 15.52 20.70
N GLU A 27 15.93 16.15 20.63
CA GLU A 27 16.55 16.54 19.36
C GLU A 27 16.83 15.33 18.44
N ALA A 28 17.30 14.23 19.03
CA ALA A 28 17.57 13.02 18.25
C ALA A 28 16.30 12.42 17.66
N VAL A 29 15.26 12.24 18.48
CA VAL A 29 13.99 11.64 18.04
C VAL A 29 13.27 12.56 17.06
N MET A 30 13.27 13.89 17.26
CA MET A 30 12.66 14.84 16.33
C MET A 30 13.33 14.83 14.94
N ARG A 31 14.66 14.66 14.86
CA ARG A 31 15.33 14.45 13.57
C ARG A 31 14.89 13.17 12.87
N LEU A 32 14.73 12.08 13.63
CA LEU A 32 14.23 10.80 13.08
C LEU A 32 12.75 10.90 12.67
N ALA A 33 11.94 11.62 13.45
CA ALA A 33 10.55 11.90 13.13
C ALA A 33 10.39 12.71 11.83
N ALA A 34 11.24 13.73 11.65
CA ALA A 34 11.30 14.48 10.40
C ALA A 34 11.69 13.59 9.21
N ALA A 35 12.67 12.69 9.38
CA ALA A 35 13.04 11.72 8.35
C ALA A 35 11.93 10.70 8.05
N ALA A 36 11.08 10.40 9.04
CA ALA A 36 9.89 9.55 8.88
C ALA A 36 8.67 10.31 8.34
N ALA A 37 8.75 11.63 8.17
CA ALA A 37 7.63 12.54 7.86
C ALA A 37 6.44 12.39 8.84
N VAL A 38 6.73 12.32 10.14
CA VAL A 38 5.76 12.07 11.23
C VAL A 38 5.84 13.17 12.27
N ASP A 39 4.70 13.73 12.65
CA ASP A 39 4.61 14.62 13.80
C ASP A 39 4.67 13.80 15.09
N VAL A 40 5.45 14.25 16.07
CA VAL A 40 5.59 13.61 17.39
C VAL A 40 5.25 14.63 18.47
N GLU A 41 4.36 14.28 19.38
CA GLU A 41 4.05 15.08 20.56
C GLU A 41 5.08 14.81 21.64
N VAL A 42 5.71 15.86 22.19
CA VAL A 42 6.73 15.74 23.23
C VAL A 42 6.12 16.09 24.57
N VAL A 43 6.32 15.21 25.56
CA VAL A 43 5.83 15.36 26.93
C VAL A 43 7.00 15.15 27.88
N SER A 44 7.21 16.08 28.80
CA SER A 44 8.33 16.05 29.75
C SER A 44 7.90 15.72 31.19
N ASP A 45 6.65 15.38 31.41
CA ASP A 45 6.10 15.12 32.75
C ASP A 45 5.15 13.91 32.75
N LEU A 46 4.94 13.34 33.94
CA LEU A 46 4.13 12.14 34.13
C LEU A 46 2.62 12.39 33.96
N GLU A 47 2.14 13.60 34.17
CA GLU A 47 0.72 13.92 34.03
C GLU A 47 0.33 13.95 32.54
N GLY A 48 1.12 14.61 31.72
CA GLY A 48 0.99 14.60 30.27
C GLY A 48 1.10 13.19 29.69
N ALA A 49 2.10 12.41 30.19
CA ALA A 49 2.27 11.02 29.81
C ALA A 49 1.01 10.17 30.07
N ARG A 50 0.40 10.28 31.24
CA ARG A 50 -0.83 9.55 31.60
C ARG A 50 -2.02 9.90 30.71
N ARG A 51 -2.17 11.17 30.34
CA ARG A 51 -3.27 11.61 29.47
C ARG A 51 -3.21 10.97 28.08
N LEU A 52 -2.00 10.84 27.53
CA LEU A 52 -1.77 10.37 26.17
C LEU A 52 -1.51 8.86 26.10
N TRP A 53 -1.19 8.23 27.23
CA TRP A 53 -0.78 6.82 27.29
C TRP A 53 -1.72 5.86 26.57
N ALA A 54 -3.03 5.99 26.79
CA ALA A 54 -4.01 5.08 26.19
C ALA A 54 -4.34 5.38 24.73
N SER A 55 -4.17 6.64 24.27
CA SER A 55 -4.65 7.11 22.98
C SER A 55 -3.58 7.18 21.90
N ALA A 56 -2.29 7.35 22.27
CA ALA A 56 -1.21 7.48 21.32
C ALA A 56 -0.98 6.16 20.54
N PRO A 57 -0.71 6.21 19.22
CA PRO A 57 -0.43 5.02 18.43
C PRO A 57 0.92 4.37 18.76
N LEU A 58 1.89 5.17 19.21
CA LEU A 58 3.22 4.74 19.66
C LEU A 58 3.63 5.60 20.86
N ILE A 59 4.15 4.97 21.89
CA ILE A 59 4.77 5.64 23.05
C ILE A 59 6.28 5.37 23.00
N ILE A 60 7.06 6.44 22.97
CA ILE A 60 8.51 6.40 23.07
C ILE A 60 8.87 6.97 24.42
N VAL A 61 9.47 6.17 25.29
CA VAL A 61 9.86 6.57 26.66
C VAL A 61 11.36 6.74 26.70
N GLY A 62 11.83 7.89 27.13
CA GLY A 62 13.24 8.09 27.46
C GLY A 62 13.62 7.34 28.74
N ALA A 63 14.84 6.84 28.78
CA ALA A 63 15.37 6.14 29.96
C ALA A 63 15.36 7.03 31.21
N ASP A 64 15.41 8.34 31.05
CA ASP A 64 15.37 9.34 32.13
C ASP A 64 14.05 9.34 32.94
N LEU A 65 12.91 9.05 32.30
CA LEU A 65 11.58 9.02 32.95
C LEU A 65 11.02 7.60 33.11
N ALA A 66 11.72 6.57 32.64
CA ALA A 66 11.22 5.20 32.64
C ALA A 66 10.92 4.67 34.04
N ARG A 67 11.79 4.99 35.03
CA ARG A 67 11.62 4.60 36.42
C ARG A 67 10.39 5.25 37.06
N ASP A 68 10.23 6.55 36.90
CA ASP A 68 9.13 7.30 37.46
C ASP A 68 7.78 6.87 36.89
N LEU A 69 7.78 6.52 35.58
CA LEU A 69 6.61 5.92 34.92
C LEU A 69 6.30 4.52 35.45
N ALA A 70 7.32 3.69 35.70
CA ALA A 70 7.15 2.35 36.27
C ALA A 70 6.52 2.38 37.63
N ASP A 71 6.91 3.33 38.49
CA ASP A 71 6.34 3.52 39.85
C ASP A 71 4.85 3.93 39.79
N GLY A 72 4.44 4.58 38.71
CA GLY A 72 3.04 4.93 38.44
C GLY A 72 2.19 3.79 37.87
N THR A 73 2.76 2.61 37.65
CA THR A 73 2.11 1.41 37.09
C THR A 73 1.16 1.69 35.92
N PRO A 74 1.68 2.14 34.75
CA PRO A 74 0.83 2.38 33.62
C PRO A 74 0.19 1.08 33.13
N SER A 75 -1.02 1.17 32.58
CA SER A 75 -1.71 -0.01 32.02
C SER A 75 -0.88 -0.59 30.86
N ARG A 76 -0.72 -1.90 30.84
CA ARG A 76 -0.02 -2.58 29.75
C ARG A 76 -0.72 -2.35 28.41
N ARG A 77 0.06 -2.01 27.41
CA ARG A 77 -0.43 -1.78 26.04
C ARG A 77 0.64 -2.16 25.01
N ALA A 78 0.21 -2.38 23.79
CA ALA A 78 1.12 -2.50 22.64
C ALA A 78 1.68 -1.14 22.22
N GLY A 79 2.83 -1.16 21.54
CA GLY A 79 3.45 0.04 20.96
C GLY A 79 4.16 0.91 21.99
N VAL A 80 4.82 0.33 22.98
CA VAL A 80 5.71 1.03 23.92
C VAL A 80 7.17 0.69 23.60
N VAL A 81 8.00 1.71 23.44
CA VAL A 81 9.44 1.58 23.16
C VAL A 81 10.23 2.38 24.19
N LEU A 82 11.21 1.77 24.82
CA LEU A 82 12.17 2.45 25.69
C LEU A 82 13.40 2.85 24.89
N VAL A 83 13.79 4.12 24.95
CA VAL A 83 14.91 4.68 24.19
C VAL A 83 15.96 5.25 25.13
N GLY A 84 17.20 4.78 24.97
CA GLY A 84 18.38 5.35 25.61
C GLY A 84 19.19 6.23 24.65
N ALA A 85 19.87 7.24 25.20
CA ALA A 85 20.84 8.06 24.46
C ALA A 85 22.27 7.70 24.88
N GLY A 86 23.09 7.28 23.92
CA GLY A 86 24.54 7.01 24.12
C GLY A 86 24.89 5.52 24.23
N SER A 87 26.20 5.21 24.17
CA SER A 87 26.75 3.86 24.34
C SER A 87 26.64 3.43 25.80
N VAL A 88 26.05 2.27 26.04
CA VAL A 88 25.98 1.66 27.37
C VAL A 88 27.39 1.11 27.73
N GLU A 89 28.25 1.96 28.25
CA GLU A 89 29.48 1.52 28.89
C GLU A 89 29.20 1.22 30.37
N GLY A 90 28.85 -0.03 30.69
CA GLY A 90 28.69 -0.51 32.04
C GLY A 90 27.61 -1.58 32.20
N HIS A 91 27.98 -2.76 32.71
CA HIS A 91 27.06 -3.91 32.88
C HIS A 91 25.91 -3.65 33.87
N GLU A 92 26.04 -2.70 34.79
CA GLU A 92 25.01 -2.37 35.77
C GLU A 92 23.87 -1.53 35.17
N SER A 93 24.20 -0.56 34.30
CA SER A 93 23.18 0.27 33.60
C SER A 93 22.31 -0.51 32.63
N THR A 94 22.85 -1.55 32.01
CA THR A 94 22.10 -2.38 31.06
C THR A 94 20.98 -3.17 31.76
N SER A 95 21.26 -3.77 32.94
CA SER A 95 20.27 -4.56 33.67
C SER A 95 19.15 -3.71 34.29
N GLU A 96 19.41 -2.45 34.58
CA GLU A 96 18.41 -1.50 35.07
C GLU A 96 17.44 -1.09 33.98
N ILE A 97 17.95 -0.70 32.79
CA ILE A 97 17.12 -0.35 31.63
C ILE A 97 16.15 -1.49 31.25
N TRP A 98 16.63 -2.73 31.26
CA TRP A 98 15.77 -3.88 30.98
C TRP A 98 14.68 -4.09 32.03
N ARG A 99 14.99 -3.84 33.31
CA ARG A 99 14.02 -3.95 34.40
C ARG A 99 12.93 -2.88 34.28
N GLU A 100 13.32 -1.66 33.96
CA GLU A 100 12.40 -0.55 33.71
C GLU A 100 11.53 -0.81 32.49
N ALA A 101 12.11 -1.29 31.40
CA ALA A 101 11.39 -1.68 30.20
C ALA A 101 10.28 -2.70 30.47
N VAL A 102 10.58 -3.74 31.25
CA VAL A 102 9.60 -4.75 31.65
C VAL A 102 8.50 -4.13 32.51
N SER A 103 8.86 -3.22 33.40
CA SER A 103 7.91 -2.58 34.36
C SER A 103 6.92 -1.68 33.63
N ILE A 104 7.36 -0.91 32.62
CA ILE A 104 6.48 -0.07 31.80
C ILE A 104 5.80 -0.84 30.64
N GLY A 105 6.12 -2.12 30.48
CA GLY A 105 5.60 -2.96 29.40
C GLY A 105 6.13 -2.60 28.02
N ALA A 106 7.39 -2.14 27.92
CA ALA A 106 8.01 -1.84 26.64
C ALA A 106 8.23 -3.12 25.84
N GLU A 107 7.84 -3.09 24.55
CA GLU A 107 8.05 -4.19 23.60
C GLU A 107 9.50 -4.22 23.07
N HIS A 108 10.14 -3.04 23.05
CA HIS A 108 11.50 -2.88 22.53
C HIS A 108 12.31 -1.92 23.40
N VAL A 109 13.59 -2.21 23.53
CA VAL A 109 14.60 -1.33 24.12
C VAL A 109 15.61 -1.01 23.03
N VAL A 110 15.77 0.27 22.72
CA VAL A 110 16.65 0.71 21.63
C VAL A 110 17.62 1.78 22.09
N GLN A 111 18.81 1.79 21.50
CA GLN A 111 19.84 2.79 21.75
C GLN A 111 20.06 3.66 20.53
N LEU A 112 20.07 4.97 20.72
CA LEU A 112 20.42 5.92 19.68
C LEU A 112 21.90 6.30 19.78
N PRO A 113 22.61 6.45 18.65
CA PRO A 113 22.08 6.53 17.28
C PRO A 113 21.89 5.19 16.57
N ASP A 114 22.37 4.05 17.09
CA ASP A 114 22.48 2.78 16.38
C ASP A 114 21.13 2.25 15.86
N ALA A 115 20.07 2.41 16.64
CA ALA A 115 18.72 2.00 16.25
C ALA A 115 17.92 3.07 15.48
N GLY A 116 18.57 4.12 14.96
CA GLY A 116 17.89 5.24 14.29
C GLY A 116 17.02 4.79 13.11
N GLY A 117 17.56 3.91 12.23
CA GLY A 117 16.81 3.39 11.09
C GLY A 117 15.57 2.59 11.50
N TRP A 118 15.68 1.76 12.54
CA TRP A 118 14.54 1.03 13.11
C TRP A 118 13.47 1.98 13.67
N LEU A 119 13.89 3.02 14.39
CA LEU A 119 12.94 3.99 14.98
C LEU A 119 12.23 4.83 13.91
N ILE A 120 12.91 5.20 12.82
CA ILE A 120 12.27 5.84 11.65
C ILE A 120 11.15 4.95 11.10
N GLN A 121 11.44 3.66 10.89
CA GLN A 121 10.43 2.72 10.43
C GLN A 121 9.25 2.63 11.41
N ARG A 122 9.50 2.49 12.70
CA ARG A 122 8.46 2.35 13.73
C ARG A 122 7.58 3.60 13.89
N LEU A 123 8.20 4.79 13.82
CA LEU A 123 7.47 6.07 13.78
C LEU A 123 6.51 6.13 12.58
N GLY A 124 7.00 5.83 11.41
CA GLY A 124 6.15 5.82 10.22
C GLY A 124 5.01 4.79 10.30
N GLU A 125 5.24 3.58 10.85
CA GLU A 125 4.18 2.58 11.09
C GLU A 125 3.09 3.09 12.00
N SER A 126 3.46 3.83 13.04
CA SER A 126 2.52 4.37 14.01
C SER A 126 1.66 5.49 13.46
N ALA A 127 2.19 6.30 12.53
CA ALA A 127 1.46 7.39 11.90
C ALA A 127 0.43 6.89 10.86
N ASP A 128 0.72 5.75 10.23
CA ASP A 128 -0.19 5.12 9.26
C ASP A 128 -1.44 4.47 9.93
N GLY A 129 -1.48 4.44 11.27
CA GLY A 129 -2.57 3.81 12.04
C GLY A 129 -2.38 2.29 12.22
N PRO A 130 -3.36 1.57 12.79
CA PRO A 130 -3.28 0.12 12.94
C PRO A 130 -3.00 -0.49 11.58
N SER A 131 -1.96 -1.31 11.49
CA SER A 131 -1.44 -1.88 10.26
C SER A 131 -2.56 -2.56 9.46
N ARG A 132 -3.14 -1.83 8.51
CA ARG A 132 -3.99 -2.42 7.49
C ARG A 132 -3.07 -3.16 6.56
N SER A 133 -3.24 -4.44 6.44
CA SER A 133 -2.57 -5.22 5.41
C SER A 133 -3.45 -5.15 4.17
N GLY A 134 -3.17 -4.18 3.29
CA GLY A 134 -3.83 -4.08 2.00
C GLY A 134 -3.51 -5.30 1.15
N PHE A 135 -4.50 -5.85 0.47
CA PHE A 135 -4.32 -6.97 -0.44
C PHE A 135 -3.84 -6.47 -1.80
N VAL A 136 -2.72 -6.99 -2.28
CA VAL A 136 -2.08 -6.58 -3.53
C VAL A 136 -2.44 -7.53 -4.65
N THR A 137 -3.10 -7.00 -5.69
CA THR A 137 -3.44 -7.73 -6.90
C THR A 137 -2.69 -7.16 -8.11
N ALA A 138 -1.77 -7.92 -8.67
CA ALA A 138 -1.16 -7.61 -9.96
C ALA A 138 -2.07 -8.09 -11.09
N VAL A 139 -2.24 -7.26 -12.11
CA VAL A 139 -2.99 -7.61 -13.34
C VAL A 139 -2.03 -7.54 -14.50
N THR A 140 -1.88 -8.65 -15.20
CA THR A 140 -1.01 -8.73 -16.37
C THR A 140 -1.67 -9.50 -17.51
N SER A 141 -1.06 -9.50 -18.68
CA SER A 141 -1.64 -10.05 -19.89
C SER A 141 -0.69 -11.00 -20.61
N ALA A 142 -1.21 -12.10 -21.13
CA ALA A 142 -0.43 -13.06 -21.92
C ALA A 142 0.09 -12.44 -23.23
N THR A 143 -0.64 -11.46 -23.80
CA THR A 143 -0.23 -10.71 -24.99
C THR A 143 -0.58 -9.23 -24.83
N GLY A 144 0.17 -8.34 -25.48
CA GLY A 144 -0.17 -6.92 -25.54
C GLY A 144 -1.54 -6.68 -26.20
N GLY A 145 -2.20 -5.58 -25.79
CA GLY A 145 -3.46 -5.13 -26.38
C GLY A 145 -4.69 -5.96 -26.04
N CYS A 146 -4.62 -6.90 -25.09
CA CYS A 146 -5.79 -7.70 -24.73
C CYS A 146 -6.66 -7.09 -23.60
N GLY A 147 -6.31 -5.92 -23.09
CA GLY A 147 -7.13 -5.16 -22.14
C GLY A 147 -6.76 -5.36 -20.67
N GLY A 148 -5.48 -5.64 -20.37
CA GLY A 148 -4.96 -5.76 -18.98
C GLY A 148 -5.21 -4.50 -18.18
N SER A 149 -4.75 -3.35 -18.68
CA SER A 149 -4.93 -2.03 -18.06
C SER A 149 -6.42 -1.70 -17.82
N THR A 150 -7.27 -2.01 -18.81
CA THR A 150 -8.72 -1.84 -18.69
C THR A 150 -9.30 -2.74 -17.58
N LEU A 151 -8.82 -3.97 -17.46
CA LEU A 151 -9.24 -4.87 -16.39
C LEU A 151 -8.76 -4.38 -15.03
N ALA A 152 -7.50 -3.93 -14.91
CA ALA A 152 -6.96 -3.36 -13.67
C ALA A 152 -7.78 -2.15 -13.19
N ALA A 153 -8.06 -1.21 -14.09
CA ALA A 153 -8.90 -0.05 -13.80
C ALA A 153 -10.34 -0.46 -13.43
N SER A 154 -10.93 -1.43 -14.13
CA SER A 154 -12.29 -1.93 -13.84
C SER A 154 -12.37 -2.59 -12.47
N LEU A 155 -11.37 -3.37 -12.08
CA LEU A 155 -11.29 -3.99 -10.76
C LEU A 155 -11.15 -2.93 -9.67
N ALA A 156 -10.28 -1.94 -9.87
CA ALA A 156 -10.07 -0.85 -8.91
C ALA A 156 -11.35 -0.02 -8.69
N LEU A 157 -12.02 0.39 -9.76
CA LEU A 157 -13.29 1.13 -9.67
C LEU A 157 -14.41 0.28 -9.04
N THR A 158 -14.46 -1.02 -9.35
CA THR A 158 -15.44 -1.94 -8.73
C THR A 158 -15.20 -2.10 -7.24
N ALA A 159 -13.96 -2.25 -6.83
CA ALA A 159 -13.56 -2.35 -5.43
C ALA A 159 -13.88 -1.05 -4.66
N GLN A 160 -13.60 0.09 -5.27
CA GLN A 160 -13.92 1.40 -4.68
C GLN A 160 -15.43 1.59 -4.48
N ALA A 161 -16.25 1.16 -5.42
CA ALA A 161 -17.71 1.23 -5.32
C ALA A 161 -18.29 0.36 -4.18
N GLN A 162 -17.52 -0.62 -3.68
CA GLN A 162 -17.87 -1.46 -2.53
C GLN A 162 -17.42 -0.87 -1.18
N SER A 163 -17.09 0.43 -1.15
CA SER A 163 -16.67 1.19 0.04
C SER A 163 -15.26 0.86 0.56
N GLY A 164 -14.37 0.41 -0.32
CA GLY A 164 -12.96 0.19 0.00
C GLY A 164 -12.08 1.42 -0.26
N ARG A 165 -10.97 1.54 0.46
CA ARG A 165 -9.87 2.44 0.05
C ARG A 165 -9.00 1.70 -0.95
N VAL A 166 -8.93 2.22 -2.17
CA VAL A 166 -8.27 1.53 -3.29
C VAL A 166 -7.16 2.39 -3.89
N LEU A 167 -6.00 1.78 -4.10
CA LEU A 167 -4.89 2.34 -4.87
C LEU A 167 -4.73 1.56 -6.18
N LEU A 168 -4.63 2.28 -7.28
CA LEU A 168 -4.28 1.74 -8.60
C LEU A 168 -2.91 2.29 -9.02
N ILE A 169 -2.00 1.38 -9.33
CA ILE A 169 -0.61 1.69 -9.72
C ILE A 169 -0.42 1.31 -11.19
N ASP A 170 -0.01 2.27 -11.99
CA ASP A 170 0.41 2.08 -13.37
C ASP A 170 1.87 1.62 -13.40
N GLY A 171 2.10 0.38 -13.81
CA GLY A 171 3.44 -0.20 -13.94
C GLY A 171 4.03 -0.10 -15.36
N ASP A 172 3.34 0.55 -16.33
CA ASP A 172 3.77 0.62 -17.72
C ASP A 172 4.30 2.02 -18.10
N PRO A 173 5.62 2.25 -18.02
CA PRO A 173 6.21 3.53 -18.39
C PRO A 173 6.12 3.82 -19.89
N ASP A 174 5.92 2.81 -20.72
CA ASP A 174 5.88 2.91 -22.17
C ASP A 174 4.44 2.82 -22.72
N GLY A 175 3.44 2.72 -21.82
CA GLY A 175 2.02 2.59 -22.14
C GLY A 175 1.29 3.91 -22.42
N GLY A 176 -0.01 3.79 -22.70
CA GLY A 176 -0.88 4.95 -22.89
C GLY A 176 -1.17 5.75 -21.62
N GLY A 177 -0.99 5.13 -20.44
CA GLY A 177 -1.25 5.69 -19.11
C GLY A 177 -2.66 5.41 -18.61
N LEU A 178 -2.75 5.02 -17.37
CA LEU A 178 -4.03 4.77 -16.69
C LEU A 178 -4.82 6.07 -16.42
N ASP A 179 -4.13 7.21 -16.37
CA ASP A 179 -4.76 8.52 -16.25
C ASP A 179 -5.64 8.85 -17.45
N LEU A 180 -5.19 8.60 -18.69
CA LEU A 180 -6.03 8.74 -19.90
C LEU A 180 -7.22 7.77 -19.88
N LEU A 181 -6.97 6.52 -19.47
CA LEU A 181 -8.02 5.51 -19.40
C LEU A 181 -9.16 5.91 -18.43
N LEU A 182 -8.83 6.69 -17.40
CA LEU A 182 -9.77 7.16 -16.36
C LEU A 182 -10.19 8.63 -16.52
N GLY A 183 -9.80 9.32 -17.62
CA GLY A 183 -10.09 10.73 -17.85
C GLY A 183 -9.49 11.65 -16.78
N ALA A 184 -8.31 11.31 -16.27
CA ALA A 184 -7.64 11.99 -15.18
C ALA A 184 -6.28 12.60 -15.59
N GLU A 185 -6.01 12.75 -16.87
CA GLU A 185 -4.75 13.28 -17.40
C GLU A 185 -4.48 14.71 -16.97
N GLU A 186 -5.54 15.52 -16.78
CA GLU A 186 -5.46 16.88 -16.30
C GLU A 186 -5.68 17.02 -14.78
N ALA A 187 -5.94 15.92 -14.09
CA ALA A 187 -6.14 15.94 -12.64
C ALA A 187 -4.85 16.32 -11.90
N SER A 188 -4.97 17.27 -10.98
CA SER A 188 -3.87 17.68 -10.11
C SER A 188 -3.42 16.51 -9.23
N GLY A 189 -2.12 16.40 -8.98
CA GLY A 189 -1.52 15.40 -8.11
C GLY A 189 -0.22 14.86 -8.67
N ILE A 190 0.49 14.10 -7.84
CA ILE A 190 1.79 13.52 -8.20
C ILE A 190 1.66 12.38 -9.22
N ARG A 191 2.76 12.17 -9.93
CA ARG A 191 2.97 11.08 -10.90
C ARG A 191 4.28 10.35 -10.56
N TRP A 192 4.57 9.25 -11.24
CA TRP A 192 5.82 8.52 -11.03
C TRP A 192 7.08 9.38 -11.15
N ALA A 193 7.07 10.40 -12.01
CA ALA A 193 8.21 11.31 -12.17
C ALA A 193 8.56 12.04 -10.85
N ASP A 194 7.57 12.35 -10.04
CA ASP A 194 7.75 13.05 -8.75
C ASP A 194 8.30 12.12 -7.66
N LEU A 195 8.12 10.81 -7.83
CA LEU A 195 8.54 9.78 -6.87
C LEU A 195 9.79 9.01 -7.31
N ALA A 196 10.26 9.17 -8.55
CA ALA A 196 11.37 8.38 -9.10
C ALA A 196 12.68 8.58 -8.35
N ALA A 197 12.87 9.74 -7.73
CA ALA A 197 14.03 10.06 -6.88
C ALA A 197 13.73 9.93 -5.37
N ALA A 198 12.52 9.49 -4.99
CA ALA A 198 12.15 9.34 -3.59
C ALA A 198 12.97 8.21 -2.95
N GLN A 199 13.66 8.54 -1.88
CA GLN A 199 14.41 7.59 -1.07
C GLN A 199 13.78 7.48 0.32
N GLY A 200 13.84 6.28 0.88
CA GLY A 200 13.34 6.02 2.22
C GLY A 200 11.83 5.68 2.26
N ARG A 201 11.26 5.80 3.46
CA ARG A 201 9.87 5.42 3.71
C ARG A 201 8.88 6.51 3.27
N LEU A 202 7.90 6.12 2.47
CA LEU A 202 6.79 6.98 2.09
C LEU A 202 5.62 6.80 3.07
N SER A 203 5.06 7.91 3.58
CA SER A 203 3.84 7.87 4.41
C SER A 203 2.61 7.57 3.56
N ALA A 204 1.75 6.66 4.04
CA ALA A 204 0.50 6.32 3.38
C ALA A 204 -0.45 7.53 3.29
N ALA A 205 -0.53 8.35 4.35
CA ALA A 205 -1.37 9.55 4.37
C ALA A 205 -0.87 10.62 3.40
N THR A 206 0.45 10.82 3.31
CA THR A 206 1.05 11.76 2.36
C THR A 206 0.84 11.31 0.91
N LEU A 207 0.99 10.01 0.65
CA LEU A 207 0.73 9.44 -0.68
C LEU A 207 -0.73 9.66 -1.08
N ASP A 208 -1.68 9.32 -0.20
CA ASP A 208 -3.11 9.46 -0.45
C ASP A 208 -3.51 10.92 -0.73
N TYR A 209 -2.99 11.87 0.07
CA TYR A 209 -3.27 13.29 -0.12
C TYR A 209 -2.73 13.84 -1.45
N ALA A 210 -1.59 13.33 -1.90
CA ALA A 210 -0.89 13.84 -3.07
C ALA A 210 -1.39 13.24 -4.39
N LEU A 211 -2.03 12.06 -4.37
CA LEU A 211 -2.53 11.37 -5.57
C LEU A 211 -3.85 11.96 -6.09
N PRO A 212 -4.11 11.94 -7.41
CA PRO A 212 -5.44 12.15 -7.95
C PRO A 212 -6.37 10.97 -7.65
N HIS A 213 -7.68 11.23 -7.53
CA HIS A 213 -8.69 10.24 -7.19
C HIS A 213 -9.82 10.13 -8.23
N PRO A 214 -9.55 9.71 -9.47
CA PRO A 214 -10.60 9.51 -10.46
C PRO A 214 -11.58 8.41 -9.99
N GLY A 215 -12.88 8.72 -9.97
CA GLY A 215 -13.89 7.79 -9.48
C GLY A 215 -13.70 7.34 -8.02
N GLY A 216 -12.93 8.09 -7.21
CA GLY A 216 -12.61 7.76 -5.82
C GLY A 216 -11.42 6.82 -5.65
N VAL A 217 -10.81 6.31 -6.72
CA VAL A 217 -9.61 5.46 -6.70
C VAL A 217 -8.37 6.35 -6.65
N ALA A 218 -7.50 6.16 -5.67
CA ALA A 218 -6.19 6.80 -5.67
C ALA A 218 -5.36 6.24 -6.84
N LEU A 219 -4.87 7.11 -7.73
CA LEU A 219 -4.18 6.70 -8.95
C LEU A 219 -2.74 7.21 -8.98
N LEU A 220 -1.78 6.29 -9.09
CA LEU A 220 -0.40 6.63 -9.42
C LEU A 220 -0.10 6.19 -10.85
N SER A 221 -0.02 7.13 -11.77
CA SER A 221 0.26 6.88 -13.18
C SER A 221 1.54 7.56 -13.66
N HIS A 222 1.96 7.21 -14.87
CA HIS A 222 3.03 7.92 -15.56
C HIS A 222 2.53 9.25 -16.14
N GLY A 223 3.37 10.30 -16.08
CA GLY A 223 3.08 11.60 -16.68
C GLY A 223 3.41 11.64 -18.19
N ARG A 224 3.06 12.77 -18.84
CA ARG A 224 3.32 12.98 -20.28
C ARG A 224 4.72 13.56 -20.59
N ALA A 225 5.52 13.90 -19.57
CA ALA A 225 6.85 14.50 -19.74
C ALA A 225 7.95 13.52 -20.20
N GLY A 226 7.60 12.30 -20.58
CA GLY A 226 8.51 11.23 -20.98
C GLY A 226 8.46 10.02 -20.07
N ALA A 227 8.89 8.88 -20.57
CA ALA A 227 8.95 7.64 -19.78
C ALA A 227 9.99 7.76 -18.66
N VAL A 228 9.55 7.69 -17.44
CA VAL A 228 10.42 7.63 -16.26
C VAL A 228 10.50 6.18 -15.80
N ARG A 229 11.71 5.63 -15.80
CA ARG A 229 11.94 4.29 -15.24
C ARG A 229 12.00 4.38 -13.73
N VAL A 230 11.13 3.64 -13.09
CA VAL A 230 11.01 3.57 -11.64
C VAL A 230 11.99 2.53 -11.12
N SER A 231 12.78 2.87 -10.09
CA SER A 231 13.65 1.90 -9.43
C SER A 231 12.82 0.92 -8.59
N GLY A 232 13.32 -0.31 -8.39
CA GLY A 232 12.66 -1.27 -7.49
C GLY A 232 12.51 -0.76 -6.06
N GLU A 233 13.42 0.11 -5.60
CA GLU A 233 13.34 0.75 -4.29
C GLU A 233 12.18 1.75 -4.21
N ALA A 234 12.04 2.62 -5.20
CA ALA A 234 10.93 3.57 -5.27
C ALA A 234 9.57 2.84 -5.39
N PHE A 235 9.52 1.79 -6.22
CA PHE A 235 8.33 0.94 -6.34
C PHE A 235 7.98 0.28 -5.00
N SER A 236 8.94 -0.32 -4.31
CA SER A 236 8.75 -0.97 -3.01
C SER A 236 8.29 0.03 -1.94
N SER A 237 8.82 1.26 -1.94
CA SER A 237 8.41 2.33 -1.03
C SER A 237 6.95 2.74 -1.24
N VAL A 238 6.53 2.90 -2.50
CA VAL A 238 5.14 3.20 -2.87
C VAL A 238 4.22 2.05 -2.51
N LEU A 239 4.58 0.82 -2.88
CA LEU A 239 3.77 -0.36 -2.56
C LEU A 239 3.62 -0.55 -1.05
N GLY A 240 4.71 -0.35 -0.30
CA GLY A 240 4.68 -0.39 1.16
C GLY A 240 3.74 0.66 1.77
N ALA A 241 3.73 1.90 1.25
CA ALA A 241 2.75 2.92 1.64
C ALA A 241 1.33 2.51 1.25
N GLY A 242 1.15 1.94 0.06
CA GLY A 242 -0.12 1.42 -0.44
C GLY A 242 -0.71 0.34 0.48
N VAL A 243 0.06 -0.67 0.83
CA VAL A 243 -0.37 -1.77 1.72
C VAL A 243 -0.80 -1.25 3.10
N ARG A 244 -0.17 -0.20 3.60
CA ARG A 244 -0.53 0.41 4.90
C ARG A 244 -1.76 1.32 4.82
N GLY A 245 -1.96 2.01 3.68
CA GLY A 245 -2.98 3.05 3.55
C GLY A 245 -4.29 2.59 2.92
N TYR A 246 -4.28 1.50 2.18
CA TYR A 246 -5.42 1.05 1.38
C TYR A 246 -5.83 -0.38 1.72
N GLU A 247 -7.08 -0.71 1.48
CA GLU A 247 -7.58 -2.08 1.67
C GLU A 247 -7.21 -2.97 0.49
N GLN A 248 -7.16 -2.36 -0.70
CA GLN A 248 -6.77 -3.04 -1.94
C GLN A 248 -5.82 -2.18 -2.76
N VAL A 249 -4.79 -2.83 -3.28
CA VAL A 249 -3.82 -2.24 -4.20
C VAL A 249 -3.85 -3.06 -5.49
N PHE A 250 -4.17 -2.40 -6.61
CA PHE A 250 -4.08 -3.01 -7.93
C PHE A 250 -2.86 -2.46 -8.65
N ILE A 251 -2.12 -3.35 -9.30
CA ILE A 251 -0.93 -3.00 -10.11
C ILE A 251 -1.20 -3.45 -11.54
N ASP A 252 -1.22 -2.51 -12.49
CA ASP A 252 -1.20 -2.84 -13.92
C ASP A 252 0.23 -3.18 -14.32
N VAL A 253 0.50 -4.44 -14.61
CA VAL A 253 1.84 -4.94 -14.90
C VAL A 253 1.98 -5.25 -16.37
N PRO A 254 2.77 -4.47 -17.15
CA PRO A 254 2.98 -4.74 -18.55
C PRO A 254 3.82 -6.01 -18.72
N ARG A 255 3.62 -6.71 -19.83
CA ARG A 255 4.41 -7.90 -20.14
C ARG A 255 5.92 -7.63 -20.21
N SER A 256 6.30 -6.44 -20.64
CA SER A 256 7.71 -6.00 -20.69
C SER A 256 8.38 -5.97 -19.32
N ALA A 257 7.62 -5.77 -18.26
CA ALA A 257 8.13 -5.73 -16.89
C ALA A 257 8.50 -7.11 -16.33
N TRP A 258 8.03 -8.22 -16.88
CA TRP A 258 8.24 -9.55 -16.33
C TRP A 258 9.72 -9.91 -16.10
N GLY A 259 10.61 -9.47 -16.97
CA GLY A 259 12.05 -9.71 -16.82
C GLY A 259 12.86 -8.50 -16.32
N SER A 260 12.27 -7.30 -16.35
CA SER A 260 12.96 -6.04 -15.99
C SER A 260 12.55 -5.49 -14.62
N ALA A 261 11.37 -5.83 -14.14
CA ALA A 261 10.82 -5.42 -12.85
C ALA A 261 9.94 -6.54 -12.26
N PRO A 262 10.51 -7.75 -12.01
CA PRO A 262 9.75 -8.91 -11.52
C PRO A 262 9.11 -8.65 -10.15
N GLU A 263 9.65 -7.73 -9.37
CA GLU A 263 9.12 -7.32 -8.06
C GLU A 263 7.66 -6.88 -8.12
N MET A 264 7.17 -6.39 -9.26
CA MET A 264 5.75 -6.05 -9.42
C MET A 264 4.83 -7.27 -9.31
N LEU A 265 5.34 -8.45 -9.63
CA LEU A 265 4.64 -9.72 -9.52
C LEU A 265 4.97 -10.45 -8.22
N GLU A 266 6.24 -10.44 -7.80
CA GLU A 266 6.73 -11.13 -6.59
C GLU A 266 6.09 -10.59 -5.31
N LEU A 267 5.91 -9.27 -5.24
CA LEU A 267 5.34 -8.59 -4.08
C LEU A 267 3.81 -8.67 -4.03
N ALA A 268 3.16 -9.03 -5.14
CA ALA A 268 1.71 -9.20 -5.18
C ALA A 268 1.27 -10.43 -4.38
N ASP A 269 0.13 -10.32 -3.70
CA ASP A 269 -0.50 -11.46 -3.03
C ASP A 269 -1.19 -12.38 -4.04
N ARG A 270 -1.65 -11.79 -5.16
CA ARG A 270 -2.31 -12.49 -6.26
C ARG A 270 -1.95 -11.84 -7.59
N THR A 271 -1.80 -12.65 -8.62
CA THR A 271 -1.61 -12.21 -10.00
C THR A 271 -2.77 -12.68 -10.87
N ILE A 272 -3.43 -11.76 -11.54
CA ILE A 272 -4.43 -12.04 -12.56
C ILE A 272 -3.75 -12.05 -13.93
N LEU A 273 -3.77 -13.20 -14.60
CA LEU A 273 -3.29 -13.33 -15.97
C LEU A 273 -4.46 -13.28 -16.94
N LEU A 274 -4.58 -12.21 -17.70
CA LEU A 274 -5.58 -12.07 -18.75
C LEU A 274 -5.09 -12.76 -20.05
N VAL A 275 -5.87 -13.71 -20.53
CA VAL A 275 -5.55 -14.53 -21.71
C VAL A 275 -6.59 -14.28 -22.80
N PRO A 276 -6.20 -13.81 -24.00
CA PRO A 276 -7.14 -13.75 -25.10
C PRO A 276 -7.62 -15.15 -25.50
N GLY A 277 -8.91 -15.36 -25.67
CA GLY A 277 -9.51 -16.64 -26.09
C GLY A 277 -9.22 -17.03 -27.53
N ARG A 278 -7.97 -16.88 -27.97
CA ARG A 278 -7.46 -17.18 -29.30
C ARG A 278 -6.21 -18.07 -29.20
N VAL A 279 -6.00 -18.94 -30.17
CA VAL A 279 -4.90 -19.94 -30.17
C VAL A 279 -3.55 -19.32 -29.84
N ARG A 280 -3.18 -18.18 -30.44
CA ARG A 280 -1.90 -17.51 -30.17
C ARG A 280 -1.79 -16.98 -28.74
N GLY A 281 -2.89 -16.43 -28.20
CA GLY A 281 -2.93 -15.94 -26.80
C GLY A 281 -2.80 -17.09 -25.82
N ILE A 282 -3.46 -18.20 -26.04
CA ILE A 282 -3.40 -19.41 -25.22
C ILE A 282 -1.98 -20.01 -25.25
N ALA A 283 -1.37 -20.08 -26.44
CA ALA A 283 0.00 -20.55 -26.59
C ALA A 283 1.01 -19.65 -25.83
N ALA A 284 0.82 -18.34 -25.90
CA ALA A 284 1.65 -17.37 -25.16
C ALA A 284 1.48 -17.53 -23.64
N ALA A 285 0.24 -17.75 -23.17
CA ALA A 285 -0.03 -18.01 -21.75
C ALA A 285 0.62 -19.33 -21.31
N ALA A 286 0.45 -20.42 -22.08
CA ALA A 286 1.04 -21.72 -21.77
C ALA A 286 2.57 -21.66 -21.64
N ALA A 287 3.23 -20.89 -22.52
CA ALA A 287 4.68 -20.68 -22.47
C ALA A 287 5.12 -19.86 -21.24
N ALA A 288 4.29 -18.93 -20.78
CA ALA A 288 4.61 -18.04 -19.66
C ALA A 288 4.27 -18.63 -18.27
N LEU A 289 3.26 -19.49 -18.21
CA LEU A 289 2.73 -20.03 -16.94
C LEU A 289 3.76 -20.70 -16.03
N PRO A 290 4.73 -21.49 -16.52
CA PRO A 290 5.75 -22.08 -15.65
C PRO A 290 6.52 -21.02 -14.87
N TRP A 291 7.02 -19.99 -15.56
CA TRP A 291 7.74 -18.89 -14.91
C TRP A 291 6.84 -18.06 -13.98
N LEU A 292 5.62 -17.74 -14.40
CA LEU A 292 4.68 -17.00 -13.56
C LEU A 292 4.35 -17.78 -12.28
N ARG A 293 4.20 -19.09 -12.32
CA ARG A 293 3.92 -19.91 -11.14
C ARG A 293 5.09 -19.96 -10.16
N GLU A 294 6.31 -19.80 -10.62
CA GLU A 294 7.51 -19.69 -9.78
C GLU A 294 7.66 -18.29 -9.18
N THR A 295 7.22 -17.25 -9.88
CA THR A 295 7.40 -15.86 -9.50
C THR A 295 6.27 -15.33 -8.61
N THR A 296 5.03 -15.82 -8.78
CA THR A 296 3.85 -15.27 -8.10
C THR A 296 3.34 -16.20 -7.00
N LYS A 297 2.80 -15.62 -5.92
CA LYS A 297 2.23 -16.41 -4.80
C LYS A 297 0.96 -17.17 -5.22
N GLU A 298 0.09 -16.50 -5.94
CA GLU A 298 -1.17 -17.04 -6.45
C GLU A 298 -1.42 -16.52 -7.86
N ILE A 299 -1.91 -17.37 -8.77
CA ILE A 299 -2.25 -16.98 -10.13
C ILE A 299 -3.71 -17.33 -10.44
N VAL A 300 -4.45 -16.33 -10.88
CA VAL A 300 -5.83 -16.47 -11.37
C VAL A 300 -5.81 -16.22 -12.88
N ILE A 301 -6.30 -17.18 -13.63
CA ILE A 301 -6.36 -17.08 -15.11
C ILE A 301 -7.75 -16.59 -15.51
N VAL A 302 -7.77 -15.51 -16.29
CA VAL A 302 -8.99 -14.91 -16.82
C VAL A 302 -8.95 -14.99 -18.34
N ILE A 303 -9.96 -15.60 -18.95
CA ILE A 303 -10.08 -15.67 -20.40
C ILE A 303 -10.93 -14.49 -20.88
N ARG A 304 -10.37 -13.65 -21.75
CA ARG A 304 -11.17 -12.73 -22.53
C ARG A 304 -11.76 -13.47 -23.72
N SER A 305 -13.08 -13.68 -23.73
CA SER A 305 -13.74 -14.32 -24.87
C SER A 305 -13.54 -13.51 -26.13
N ALA A 306 -13.53 -14.20 -27.24
CA ALA A 306 -13.39 -13.61 -28.57
C ALA A 306 -14.42 -14.24 -29.51
N PRO A 307 -14.96 -13.49 -30.50
CA PRO A 307 -15.82 -14.04 -31.53
C PRO A 307 -15.08 -15.16 -32.25
N ARG A 308 -15.71 -16.32 -32.37
CA ARG A 308 -15.10 -17.53 -32.97
C ARG A 308 -13.78 -17.93 -32.28
N GLY A 309 -13.65 -17.63 -30.99
CA GLY A 309 -12.49 -18.01 -30.15
C GLY A 309 -12.54 -19.47 -29.73
N VAL A 310 -11.53 -19.88 -28.98
CA VAL A 310 -11.44 -21.21 -28.37
C VAL A 310 -12.39 -21.28 -27.20
N ALA A 311 -13.11 -22.40 -27.06
CA ALA A 311 -14.06 -22.60 -25.97
C ALA A 311 -13.32 -22.63 -24.61
N PRO A 312 -13.90 -22.07 -23.53
CA PRO A 312 -13.24 -22.01 -22.22
C PRO A 312 -12.72 -23.37 -21.72
N ARG A 313 -13.49 -24.45 -21.88
CA ARG A 313 -13.06 -25.81 -21.49
C ARG A 313 -11.83 -26.32 -22.26
N GLU A 314 -11.65 -25.89 -23.48
CA GLU A 314 -10.45 -26.23 -24.28
C GLU A 314 -9.23 -25.42 -23.78
N VAL A 315 -9.46 -24.17 -23.37
CA VAL A 315 -8.42 -23.33 -22.76
C VAL A 315 -8.01 -23.89 -21.42
N GLU A 316 -8.95 -24.30 -20.56
CA GLU A 316 -8.68 -24.99 -19.28
C GLU A 316 -7.77 -26.20 -19.47
N ARG A 317 -8.10 -27.04 -20.46
CA ARG A 317 -7.28 -28.22 -20.78
C ARG A 317 -5.89 -27.84 -21.29
N ALA A 318 -5.81 -26.82 -22.16
CA ALA A 318 -4.53 -26.39 -22.74
C ALA A 318 -3.59 -25.75 -21.70
N LEU A 319 -4.14 -25.05 -20.71
CA LEU A 319 -3.38 -24.39 -19.65
C LEU A 319 -3.21 -25.23 -18.36
N GLY A 320 -3.87 -26.38 -18.29
CA GLY A 320 -3.85 -27.22 -17.10
C GLY A 320 -4.42 -26.52 -15.86
N SER A 321 -5.40 -25.64 -16.04
CA SER A 321 -5.99 -24.83 -14.96
C SER A 321 -7.51 -24.90 -15.03
N PRO A 322 -8.17 -25.67 -14.17
CA PRO A 322 -9.63 -25.73 -14.11
C PRO A 322 -10.23 -24.47 -13.45
N GLY A 323 -11.48 -24.17 -13.78
CA GLY A 323 -12.23 -23.11 -13.11
C GLY A 323 -11.83 -21.69 -13.52
N LEU A 324 -11.58 -21.48 -14.81
CA LEU A 324 -11.17 -20.18 -15.32
C LEU A 324 -12.33 -19.17 -15.30
N HIS A 325 -12.02 -17.93 -14.94
CA HIS A 325 -12.96 -16.82 -15.12
C HIS A 325 -13.06 -16.43 -16.58
N VAL A 326 -14.26 -16.07 -17.03
CA VAL A 326 -14.50 -15.65 -18.41
C VAL A 326 -14.97 -14.20 -18.44
N LEU A 327 -14.18 -13.35 -19.09
CA LEU A 327 -14.56 -11.97 -19.36
C LEU A 327 -15.21 -11.91 -20.76
N PRO A 328 -16.46 -11.48 -20.87
CA PRO A 328 -17.11 -11.34 -22.15
C PRO A 328 -16.45 -10.22 -22.97
N GLU A 329 -16.44 -10.38 -24.29
CA GLU A 329 -16.03 -9.30 -25.17
C GLU A 329 -17.11 -8.21 -25.18
N GLN A 330 -16.66 -6.96 -25.02
CA GLN A 330 -17.49 -5.79 -25.09
C GLN A 330 -16.97 -4.85 -26.17
N GLN A 331 -17.70 -4.69 -27.25
CA GLN A 331 -17.26 -3.92 -28.43
C GLN A 331 -17.04 -2.43 -28.12
N GLN A 332 -17.79 -1.87 -27.19
CA GLN A 332 -17.73 -0.45 -26.82
C GLN A 332 -16.59 -0.12 -25.83
N LEU A 333 -15.97 -1.13 -25.23
CA LEU A 333 -14.98 -0.92 -24.16
C LEU A 333 -13.76 -0.11 -24.63
N ALA A 334 -13.24 -0.43 -25.82
CA ALA A 334 -12.13 0.29 -26.41
C ALA A 334 -12.48 1.75 -26.69
N THR A 335 -13.64 1.99 -27.32
CA THR A 335 -14.11 3.35 -27.65
C THR A 335 -14.35 4.20 -26.39
N ARG A 336 -14.81 3.59 -25.31
CA ARG A 336 -15.02 4.26 -24.03
C ARG A 336 -13.68 4.55 -23.35
N ALA A 337 -12.75 3.60 -23.38
CA ALA A 337 -11.40 3.79 -22.90
C ALA A 337 -10.69 4.98 -23.59
N ASP A 338 -10.86 5.09 -24.91
CA ASP A 338 -10.32 6.22 -25.71
C ASP A 338 -10.94 7.58 -25.37
N ARG A 339 -12.06 7.61 -24.64
CA ARG A 339 -12.73 8.83 -24.18
C ARG A 339 -12.51 9.12 -22.70
N GLY A 340 -11.73 8.30 -22.00
CA GLY A 340 -11.56 8.42 -20.56
C GLY A 340 -12.86 8.21 -19.77
N GLU A 341 -13.83 7.51 -20.36
CA GLU A 341 -15.14 7.28 -19.72
C GLU A 341 -15.05 6.13 -18.69
N PRO A 342 -15.78 6.21 -17.57
CA PRO A 342 -15.83 5.13 -16.60
C PRO A 342 -16.22 3.80 -17.26
N VAL A 343 -15.45 2.77 -16.98
CA VAL A 343 -15.63 1.42 -17.55
C VAL A 343 -16.86 0.70 -16.97
N LEU A 344 -17.39 1.17 -15.83
CA LEU A 344 -18.45 0.49 -15.09
C LEU A 344 -19.84 0.84 -15.64
N GLU A 345 -20.42 -0.11 -16.33
CA GLU A 345 -21.87 -0.18 -16.59
C GLU A 345 -22.44 -1.48 -15.98
N ASN A 346 -23.74 -1.57 -15.91
CA ASN A 346 -24.42 -2.75 -15.34
C ASN A 346 -24.62 -3.83 -16.44
N ASP A 347 -23.57 -4.13 -17.20
CA ASP A 347 -23.57 -5.08 -18.30
C ASP A 347 -22.89 -6.43 -17.92
N ALA A 348 -22.73 -7.31 -18.90
CA ALA A 348 -22.13 -8.62 -18.71
C ALA A 348 -20.64 -8.54 -18.32
N TYR A 349 -19.90 -7.54 -18.82
CA TYR A 349 -18.50 -7.32 -18.46
C TYR A 349 -18.39 -6.89 -17.01
N ALA A 350 -19.17 -5.88 -16.57
CA ALA A 350 -19.19 -5.41 -15.21
C ALA A 350 -19.62 -6.51 -14.21
N LYS A 351 -20.55 -7.40 -14.61
CA LYS A 351 -20.92 -8.56 -13.80
C LYS A 351 -19.76 -9.54 -13.64
N ALA A 352 -19.01 -9.80 -14.73
CA ALA A 352 -17.86 -10.69 -14.69
C ALA A 352 -16.72 -10.09 -13.84
N VAL A 353 -16.46 -8.77 -13.92
CA VAL A 353 -15.48 -8.08 -13.08
C VAL A 353 -15.86 -8.17 -11.60
N ARG A 354 -17.16 -7.97 -11.26
CA ARG A 354 -17.62 -8.13 -9.87
C ARG A 354 -17.46 -9.56 -9.34
N ALA A 355 -17.76 -10.55 -10.17
CA ALA A 355 -17.57 -11.95 -9.80
C ALA A 355 -16.08 -12.27 -9.59
N LEU A 356 -15.22 -11.81 -10.50
CA LEU A 356 -13.77 -11.98 -10.38
C LEU A 356 -13.23 -11.32 -9.10
N LEU A 357 -13.71 -10.12 -8.77
CA LEU A 357 -13.32 -9.42 -7.56
C LEU A 357 -13.78 -10.15 -6.30
N ALA A 358 -15.00 -10.68 -6.29
CA ALA A 358 -15.55 -11.41 -5.14
C ALA A 358 -14.75 -12.69 -4.84
N ASP A 359 -14.39 -13.44 -5.89
CA ASP A 359 -13.55 -14.65 -5.75
C ASP A 359 -12.09 -14.29 -5.45
N ALA A 360 -11.68 -13.08 -5.84
CA ALA A 360 -10.34 -12.57 -5.63
C ALA A 360 -10.12 -11.95 -4.24
N MET A 361 -11.16 -11.64 -3.49
CA MET A 361 -11.01 -11.10 -2.14
C MET A 361 -10.74 -12.21 -1.12
N PRO A 362 -9.76 -12.04 -0.21
CA PRO A 362 -9.64 -12.95 0.92
C PRO A 362 -10.97 -12.89 1.69
N VAL A 363 -11.52 -14.07 2.01
CA VAL A 363 -12.67 -14.16 2.93
C VAL A 363 -12.26 -13.41 4.19
N LYS A 364 -12.91 -12.29 4.50
CA LYS A 364 -12.69 -11.59 5.77
C LYS A 364 -12.90 -12.61 6.86
N ALA A 365 -11.81 -13.03 7.52
CA ALA A 365 -11.94 -13.80 8.74
C ALA A 365 -12.77 -12.93 9.68
N SER A 366 -14.03 -13.33 9.89
CA SER A 366 -14.93 -12.71 10.86
C SER A 366 -14.21 -12.83 12.21
N LEU A 367 -13.69 -11.73 12.70
CA LEU A 367 -13.23 -11.61 14.08
C LEU A 367 -14.48 -11.77 14.95
N ALA A 368 -14.70 -13.00 15.42
CA ALA A 368 -15.64 -13.33 16.46
C ALA A 368 -15.07 -12.90 17.83
#